data_4cc6b5198d2ae73500bc0cdb21d87fef
#
_entry.id   4cc6b5198d2ae73500bc0cdb21d87fef
#
_cell.length_a   1.000
_cell.length_b   1.000
_cell.length_c   1.000
_cell.angle_alpha   90.00
_cell.angle_beta   90.00
_cell.angle_gamma   90.00
#
_symmetry.space_group_name_H-M   'P 1'
#
loop_
_entity.id
_entity.type
_entity.pdbx_description
1 polymer ?
#
loop_
_entity_poly.entity_id
_entity_poly.type
_entity_poly.pdbx_seq_one_letter_code
_entity_poly.pdbx_strand_id
1 'polypeptide(L)'
;MIGNHYQLTVDHSAHAREEVRRIKQEHPDDPDVLTKGRVKGYLNITRAFGAGFLKQPKQNDAMLKTFKVKYIGDSPYITCSPSLHHHRLCSSHKFLILSSDGLYQYFTNEEAVTKVELFITKFPYKNPAQLLIEEALCRAAKKYCMEFHELLDISQGERRQYHDDISIVIISLEGKIWRS
;
A
#
# COMPACT_ATOMS: atom_id res chain seq x y z
N MET A 1 -9.67 3.50 -27.26
CA MET A 1 -10.01 4.35 -26.09
C MET A 1 -9.40 3.66 -24.88
N ILE A 2 -8.47 4.33 -24.18
CA ILE A 2 -7.92 3.84 -22.91
C ILE A 2 -9.07 3.92 -21.91
N GLY A 3 -9.38 2.82 -21.24
CA GLY A 3 -10.49 2.74 -20.30
C GLY A 3 -10.29 3.68 -19.12
N ASN A 4 -11.38 4.21 -18.55
CA ASN A 4 -11.33 4.99 -17.33
C ASN A 4 -10.92 4.06 -16.16
N HIS A 5 -10.01 4.53 -15.33
CA HIS A 5 -9.68 3.87 -14.06
C HIS A 5 -10.30 4.61 -12.89
N TYR A 6 -10.61 3.88 -11.82
CA TYR A 6 -11.15 4.42 -10.58
C TYR A 6 -10.29 3.94 -9.41
N GLN A 7 -9.79 4.86 -8.61
CA GLN A 7 -9.17 4.51 -7.34
C GLN A 7 -10.27 4.37 -6.29
N LEU A 8 -10.45 3.16 -5.77
CA LEU A 8 -11.50 2.83 -4.81
C LEU A 8 -11.06 3.02 -3.35
N THR A 9 -9.76 2.99 -3.07
CA THR A 9 -9.22 3.14 -1.73
C THR A 9 -8.35 4.39 -1.62
N VAL A 10 -8.37 5.02 -0.45
CA VAL A 10 -7.47 6.12 -0.11
C VAL A 10 -6.52 5.65 0.98
N ASP A 11 -5.24 5.91 0.83
CA ASP A 11 -4.22 5.48 1.78
C ASP A 11 -4.39 6.17 3.13
N HIS A 12 -4.38 5.40 4.20
CA HIS A 12 -4.38 5.90 5.57
C HIS A 12 -2.96 6.28 5.99
N SER A 13 -2.47 7.38 5.43
CA SER A 13 -1.09 7.84 5.57
C SER A 13 -1.00 9.10 6.41
N ALA A 14 0.10 9.26 7.14
CA ALA A 14 0.45 10.50 7.83
C ALA A 14 0.74 11.68 6.86
N HIS A 15 0.63 11.47 5.54
CA HIS A 15 0.68 12.50 4.51
C HIS A 15 -0.71 12.85 3.95
N ALA A 16 -1.73 12.02 4.22
CA ALA A 16 -3.10 12.28 3.79
C ALA A 16 -3.72 13.39 4.65
N ARG A 17 -4.20 14.46 4.01
CA ARG A 17 -4.72 15.67 4.70
C ARG A 17 -5.80 15.35 5.72
N GLU A 18 -6.70 14.45 5.41
CA GLU A 18 -7.81 14.05 6.27
C GLU A 18 -7.31 13.30 7.52
N GLU A 19 -6.39 12.36 7.35
CA GLU A 19 -5.79 11.63 8.46
C GLU A 19 -4.95 12.55 9.36
N VAL A 20 -4.17 13.45 8.78
CA VAL A 20 -3.41 14.47 9.51
C VAL A 20 -4.34 15.35 10.35
N ARG A 21 -5.47 15.81 9.75
CA ARG A 21 -6.46 16.62 10.47
C ARG A 21 -7.07 15.83 11.63
N ARG A 22 -7.51 14.61 11.36
CA ARG A 22 -8.11 13.72 12.38
C ARG A 22 -7.16 13.54 13.59
N ILE A 23 -5.95 13.11 13.33
CA ILE A 23 -4.97 12.83 14.40
C ILE A 23 -4.66 14.08 15.23
N LYS A 24 -4.49 15.24 14.58
CA LYS A 24 -4.26 16.50 15.30
C LYS A 24 -5.47 16.95 16.12
N GLN A 25 -6.69 16.67 15.66
CA GLN A 25 -7.92 16.97 16.41
C GLN A 25 -8.10 16.03 17.60
N GLU A 26 -7.72 14.75 17.46
CA GLU A 26 -7.78 13.77 18.53
C GLU A 26 -6.68 13.98 19.60
N HIS A 27 -5.60 14.68 19.25
CA HIS A 27 -4.46 14.94 20.13
C HIS A 27 -4.03 16.42 20.13
N PRO A 28 -4.89 17.33 20.59
CA PRO A 28 -4.63 18.78 20.52
C PRO A 28 -3.45 19.21 21.42
N ASP A 29 -3.20 18.47 22.49
CA ASP A 29 -2.17 18.77 23.48
C ASP A 29 -0.82 18.12 23.15
N ASP A 30 -0.72 17.40 22.03
CA ASP A 30 0.51 16.72 21.62
C ASP A 30 1.12 17.35 20.36
N PRO A 31 2.07 18.29 20.51
CA PRO A 31 2.72 18.93 19.38
C PRO A 31 3.55 17.96 18.52
N ASP A 32 3.98 16.84 19.08
CA ASP A 32 4.83 15.84 18.45
C ASP A 32 4.04 14.64 17.90
N VAL A 33 2.71 14.75 17.83
CA VAL A 33 1.83 13.67 17.33
C VAL A 33 2.23 13.22 15.91
N LEU A 34 2.66 14.16 15.10
CA LEU A 34 3.22 13.90 13.76
C LEU A 34 4.63 14.50 13.68
N THR A 35 5.64 13.66 13.55
CA THR A 35 7.04 14.04 13.47
C THR A 35 7.66 13.45 12.19
N LYS A 36 8.25 14.30 11.34
CA LYS A 36 8.90 13.91 10.08
C LYS A 36 8.00 13.03 9.17
N GLY A 37 6.72 13.38 9.06
CA GLY A 37 5.75 12.62 8.24
C GLY A 37 5.37 11.26 8.82
N ARG A 38 5.56 11.04 10.13
CA ARG A 38 5.27 9.78 10.83
C ARG A 38 4.51 10.05 12.11
N VAL A 39 3.59 9.16 12.47
CA VAL A 39 2.90 9.17 13.76
C VAL A 39 3.92 8.90 14.85
N LYS A 40 4.10 9.86 15.74
CA LYS A 40 5.11 9.84 16.82
C LYS A 40 6.54 9.53 16.32
N GLY A 41 6.84 9.83 15.06
CA GLY A 41 8.13 9.56 14.43
C GLY A 41 8.35 8.09 14.01
N TYR A 42 7.37 7.19 14.23
CA TYR A 42 7.52 5.75 13.97
C TYR A 42 6.87 5.31 12.66
N LEU A 43 5.54 5.44 12.53
CA LEU A 43 4.80 4.91 11.39
C LEU A 43 4.31 6.02 10.47
N ASN A 44 4.47 5.82 9.17
CA ASN A 44 3.87 6.69 8.15
C ASN A 44 2.40 6.37 7.88
N ILE A 45 1.89 5.23 8.37
CA ILE A 45 0.49 4.84 8.31
C ILE A 45 -0.24 5.24 9.59
N THR A 46 -1.52 5.57 9.46
CA THR A 46 -2.37 6.08 10.54
C THR A 46 -3.40 5.06 11.01
N ARG A 47 -3.57 3.97 10.25
CA ARG A 47 -4.44 2.85 10.58
C ARG A 47 -3.74 1.54 10.28
N ALA A 48 -3.71 0.62 11.24
CA ALA A 48 -3.11 -0.70 11.09
C ALA A 48 -3.62 -1.65 12.17
N PHE A 49 -3.51 -2.94 11.91
CA PHE A 49 -3.53 -3.95 12.95
C PHE A 49 -2.18 -3.94 13.69
N GLY A 50 -2.16 -4.37 14.95
CA GLY A 50 -0.94 -4.35 15.75
C GLY A 50 -0.53 -2.96 16.22
N ALA A 51 0.78 -2.72 16.37
CA ALA A 51 1.39 -1.50 16.87
C ALA A 51 0.76 -0.97 18.16
N GLY A 52 0.55 -1.87 19.13
CA GLY A 52 -0.17 -1.60 20.37
C GLY A 52 0.41 -0.45 21.20
N PHE A 53 1.72 -0.22 21.10
CA PHE A 53 2.40 0.89 21.78
C PHE A 53 1.94 2.28 21.30
N LEU A 54 1.34 2.38 20.11
CA LEU A 54 0.70 3.60 19.59
C LEU A 54 -0.82 3.63 19.83
N LYS A 55 -1.38 2.56 20.40
CA LYS A 55 -2.83 2.45 20.65
C LYS A 55 -3.19 2.50 22.12
N GLN A 56 -2.32 2.05 22.99
CA GLN A 56 -2.60 1.94 24.42
C GLN A 56 -1.37 2.32 25.24
N PRO A 57 -1.48 3.25 26.21
CA PRO A 57 -0.40 3.63 27.11
C PRO A 57 0.25 2.43 27.81
N LYS A 58 -0.56 1.48 28.30
CA LYS A 58 -0.08 0.25 28.96
C LYS A 58 0.87 -0.56 28.07
N GLN A 59 0.60 -0.67 26.76
CA GLN A 59 1.47 -1.40 25.85
C GLN A 59 2.75 -0.60 25.52
N ASN A 60 2.66 0.72 25.46
CA ASN A 60 3.82 1.58 25.35
C ASN A 60 4.71 1.45 26.58
N ASP A 61 4.13 1.38 27.79
CA ASP A 61 4.88 1.24 29.03
C ASP A 61 5.60 -0.10 29.17
N ALA A 62 5.10 -1.14 28.52
CA ALA A 62 5.75 -2.45 28.44
C ALA A 62 6.94 -2.50 27.47
N MET A 63 7.15 -1.47 26.63
CA MET A 63 8.28 -1.41 25.69
C MET A 63 9.60 -1.10 26.42
N LEU A 64 10.71 -1.50 25.80
CA LEU A 64 12.03 -1.05 26.23
C LEU A 64 12.14 0.48 26.13
N LYS A 65 12.86 1.11 27.06
CA LYS A 65 12.99 2.58 27.15
C LYS A 65 13.30 3.25 25.80
N THR A 66 14.17 2.63 25.01
CA THR A 66 14.62 3.13 23.70
C THR A 66 13.52 3.16 22.64
N PHE A 67 12.45 2.38 22.82
CA PHE A 67 11.34 2.26 21.88
C PHE A 67 10.04 2.89 22.40
N LYS A 68 10.03 3.40 23.64
CA LYS A 68 8.86 4.10 24.18
C LYS A 68 8.63 5.40 23.46
N VAL A 69 7.38 5.67 23.12
CA VAL A 69 6.95 7.00 22.71
C VAL A 69 6.54 7.82 23.91
N LYS A 70 6.71 9.13 23.86
CA LYS A 70 6.10 10.04 24.82
C LYS A 70 4.60 10.03 24.57
N TYR A 71 3.86 9.24 25.36
CA TYR A 71 2.41 9.16 25.25
C TYR A 71 1.77 10.32 26.02
N ILE A 72 0.80 11.01 25.41
CA ILE A 72 0.05 12.12 26.03
C ILE A 72 -1.43 11.75 25.96
N GLY A 73 -2.10 11.72 27.12
CA GLY A 73 -3.48 11.27 27.23
C GLY A 73 -3.65 9.76 27.01
N ASP A 74 -4.88 9.33 26.81
CA ASP A 74 -5.26 7.91 26.67
C ASP A 74 -5.74 7.54 25.28
N SER A 75 -5.93 8.52 24.41
CA SER A 75 -6.42 8.29 23.04
C SER A 75 -5.38 7.61 22.16
N PRO A 76 -5.77 6.62 21.35
CA PRO A 76 -4.85 5.92 20.45
C PRO A 76 -4.36 6.85 19.34
N TYR A 77 -3.04 6.89 19.11
CA TYR A 77 -2.45 7.65 17.99
C TYR A 77 -2.76 7.06 16.61
N ILE A 78 -2.92 5.73 16.54
CA ILE A 78 -3.37 5.03 15.33
C ILE A 78 -4.57 4.16 15.68
N THR A 79 -5.41 3.88 14.69
CA THR A 79 -6.59 3.03 14.85
C THR A 79 -6.52 1.80 13.94
N CYS A 80 -7.47 0.87 14.10
CA CYS A 80 -7.70 -0.22 13.14
C CYS A 80 -9.05 -0.08 12.43
N SER A 81 -9.71 1.07 12.54
CA SER A 81 -10.99 1.31 11.89
C SER A 81 -10.83 1.35 10.38
N PRO A 82 -11.51 0.49 9.61
CA PRO A 82 -11.42 0.50 8.16
C PRO A 82 -12.20 1.67 7.57
N SER A 83 -11.79 2.13 6.39
CA SER A 83 -12.67 2.90 5.52
C SER A 83 -13.51 1.94 4.68
N LEU A 84 -14.81 2.19 4.62
CA LEU A 84 -15.73 1.39 3.82
C LEU A 84 -16.11 2.17 2.56
N HIS A 85 -16.04 1.49 1.43
CA HIS A 85 -16.45 2.04 0.15
C HIS A 85 -17.44 1.09 -0.53
N HIS A 86 -18.54 1.63 -1.00
CA HIS A 86 -19.53 0.90 -1.78
C HIS A 86 -19.52 1.41 -3.22
N HIS A 87 -19.35 0.51 -4.18
CA HIS A 87 -19.38 0.84 -5.59
C HIS A 87 -20.30 -0.12 -6.35
N ARG A 88 -21.30 0.43 -7.04
CA ARG A 88 -22.21 -0.36 -7.85
C ARG A 88 -21.52 -0.76 -9.16
N LEU A 89 -21.40 -2.06 -9.39
CA LEU A 89 -20.84 -2.58 -10.63
C LEU A 89 -21.76 -2.34 -11.82
N CYS A 90 -21.17 -2.07 -12.97
CA CYS A 90 -21.86 -1.98 -14.25
C CYS A 90 -21.04 -2.69 -15.34
N SER A 91 -21.64 -2.86 -16.52
CA SER A 91 -21.04 -3.61 -17.64
C SER A 91 -19.73 -3.01 -18.18
N SER A 92 -19.40 -1.76 -17.87
CA SER A 92 -18.12 -1.15 -18.25
C SER A 92 -16.97 -1.53 -17.32
N HIS A 93 -17.24 -2.10 -16.16
CA HIS A 93 -16.22 -2.54 -15.21
C HIS A 93 -15.71 -3.92 -15.60
N LYS A 94 -14.46 -4.02 -16.05
CA LYS A 94 -13.89 -5.26 -16.59
C LYS A 94 -13.16 -6.08 -15.53
N PHE A 95 -12.40 -5.41 -14.66
CA PHE A 95 -11.61 -6.06 -13.62
C PHE A 95 -11.35 -5.12 -12.43
N LEU A 96 -10.93 -5.71 -11.32
CA LEU A 96 -10.48 -5.02 -10.11
C LEU A 96 -9.04 -5.44 -9.80
N ILE A 97 -8.16 -4.49 -9.54
CA ILE A 97 -6.80 -4.72 -9.08
C ILE A 97 -6.74 -4.47 -7.57
N LEU A 98 -6.32 -5.46 -6.79
CA LEU A 98 -5.97 -5.36 -5.38
C LEU A 98 -4.46 -5.57 -5.27
N SER A 99 -3.76 -4.64 -4.65
CA SER A 99 -2.31 -4.76 -4.54
C SER A 99 -1.80 -4.15 -3.23
N SER A 100 -0.64 -4.66 -2.76
CA SER A 100 0.17 -3.95 -1.77
C SER A 100 0.79 -2.69 -2.38
N ASP A 101 1.29 -1.80 -1.52
CA ASP A 101 1.90 -0.53 -1.91
C ASP A 101 3.19 -0.68 -2.74
N GLY A 102 3.85 -1.84 -2.65
CA GLY A 102 5.05 -2.14 -3.44
C GLY A 102 4.85 -2.04 -4.96
N LEU A 103 3.64 -2.33 -5.48
CA LEU A 103 3.33 -2.12 -6.90
C LEU A 103 3.38 -0.63 -7.25
N TYR A 104 2.78 0.22 -6.43
CA TYR A 104 2.62 1.65 -6.72
C TYR A 104 3.88 2.48 -6.49
N GLN A 105 4.98 1.86 -6.03
CA GLN A 105 6.31 2.46 -6.09
C GLN A 105 6.84 2.56 -7.54
N TYR A 106 6.28 1.76 -8.44
CA TYR A 106 6.72 1.62 -9.83
C TYR A 106 5.64 1.91 -10.87
N PHE A 107 4.37 1.96 -10.48
CA PHE A 107 3.24 2.20 -11.37
C PHE A 107 2.33 3.31 -10.86
N THR A 108 1.82 4.12 -11.75
CA THR A 108 0.60 4.86 -11.49
C THR A 108 -0.61 3.94 -11.65
N ASN A 109 -1.76 4.34 -11.08
CA ASN A 109 -3.01 3.57 -11.24
C ASN A 109 -3.39 3.41 -12.72
N GLU A 110 -3.25 4.49 -13.49
CA GLU A 110 -3.52 4.50 -14.93
C GLU A 110 -2.62 3.53 -15.70
N GLU A 111 -1.33 3.54 -15.43
CA GLU A 111 -0.37 2.61 -16.05
C GLU A 111 -0.72 1.16 -15.74
N ALA A 112 -1.01 0.83 -14.47
CA ALA A 112 -1.36 -0.52 -14.05
C ALA A 112 -2.61 -1.01 -14.77
N VAL A 113 -3.68 -0.20 -14.81
CA VAL A 113 -4.93 -0.54 -15.50
C VAL A 113 -4.71 -0.71 -17.00
N THR A 114 -4.01 0.22 -17.64
CA THR A 114 -3.72 0.17 -19.08
C THR A 114 -2.91 -1.08 -19.45
N LYS A 115 -1.89 -1.41 -18.66
CA LYS A 115 -1.06 -2.61 -18.87
C LYS A 115 -1.90 -3.90 -18.79
N VAL A 116 -2.75 -4.01 -17.76
CA VAL A 116 -3.65 -5.16 -17.60
C VAL A 116 -4.61 -5.23 -18.78
N GLU A 117 -5.27 -4.14 -19.18
CA GLU A 117 -6.23 -4.13 -20.28
C GLU A 117 -5.60 -4.56 -21.61
N LEU A 118 -4.44 -4.03 -21.94
CA LEU A 118 -3.70 -4.42 -23.15
C LEU A 118 -3.29 -5.89 -23.11
N PHE A 119 -2.83 -6.36 -21.94
CA PHE A 119 -2.39 -7.74 -21.80
C PHE A 119 -3.52 -8.75 -21.94
N ILE A 120 -4.66 -8.56 -21.25
CA ILE A 120 -5.81 -9.46 -21.33
C ILE A 120 -6.47 -9.44 -22.73
N THR A 121 -6.33 -8.35 -23.47
CA THR A 121 -6.78 -8.26 -24.86
C THR A 121 -5.90 -9.12 -25.78
N LYS A 122 -4.59 -9.08 -25.57
CA LYS A 122 -3.62 -9.84 -26.37
C LYS A 122 -3.51 -11.31 -25.95
N PHE A 123 -3.63 -11.57 -24.66
CA PHE A 123 -3.44 -12.89 -24.05
C PHE A 123 -4.60 -13.22 -23.08
N PRO A 124 -5.80 -13.55 -23.59
CA PRO A 124 -7.02 -13.63 -22.79
C PRO A 124 -7.03 -14.71 -21.70
N TYR A 125 -6.10 -15.66 -21.74
CA TYR A 125 -6.02 -16.77 -20.79
C TYR A 125 -4.80 -16.70 -19.87
N LYS A 126 -3.86 -15.78 -20.11
CA LYS A 126 -2.67 -15.63 -19.27
C LYS A 126 -2.94 -14.75 -18.06
N ASN A 127 -2.22 -15.03 -16.96
CA ASN A 127 -2.36 -14.31 -15.71
C ASN A 127 -1.81 -12.87 -15.80
N PRO A 128 -2.67 -11.84 -15.73
CA PRO A 128 -2.21 -10.45 -15.82
C PRO A 128 -1.50 -9.95 -14.55
N ALA A 129 -1.69 -10.60 -13.38
CA ALA A 129 -1.01 -10.23 -12.16
C ALA A 129 0.50 -10.53 -12.25
N GLN A 130 0.86 -11.66 -12.87
CA GLN A 130 2.26 -12.01 -13.10
C GLN A 130 2.95 -10.98 -13.98
N LEU A 131 2.30 -10.48 -15.03
CA LEU A 131 2.84 -9.42 -15.88
C LEU A 131 3.20 -8.18 -15.06
N LEU A 132 2.32 -7.72 -14.17
CA LEU A 132 2.57 -6.53 -13.35
C LEU A 132 3.74 -6.75 -12.39
N ILE A 133 3.87 -7.94 -11.80
CA ILE A 133 5.00 -8.27 -10.91
C ILE A 133 6.32 -8.23 -11.70
N GLU A 134 6.39 -8.91 -12.84
CA GLU A 134 7.58 -8.95 -13.69
C GLU A 134 8.01 -7.54 -14.13
N GLU A 135 7.06 -6.73 -14.59
CA GLU A 135 7.32 -5.35 -15.00
C GLU A 135 7.76 -4.48 -13.81
N ALA A 136 7.16 -4.63 -12.61
CA ALA A 136 7.56 -3.90 -11.42
C ALA A 136 9.01 -4.23 -11.04
N LEU A 137 9.37 -5.51 -11.04
CA LEU A 137 10.74 -5.96 -10.76
C LEU A 137 11.74 -5.49 -11.83
N CYS A 138 11.36 -5.48 -13.11
CA CYS A 138 12.18 -4.89 -14.17
C CYS A 138 12.43 -3.39 -13.95
N ARG A 139 11.40 -2.66 -13.53
CA ARG A 139 11.53 -1.22 -13.20
C ARG A 139 12.38 -1.00 -11.95
N ALA A 140 12.27 -1.89 -10.95
CA ALA A 140 13.12 -1.88 -9.77
C ALA A 140 14.60 -2.08 -10.17
N ALA A 141 14.92 -3.12 -10.92
CA ALA A 141 16.27 -3.40 -11.40
C ALA A 141 16.87 -2.20 -12.15
N LYS A 142 16.11 -1.63 -13.11
CA LYS A 142 16.54 -0.44 -13.85
C LYS A 142 16.81 0.76 -12.96
N LYS A 143 16.01 0.99 -11.93
CA LYS A 143 16.19 2.10 -10.98
C LYS A 143 17.54 2.03 -10.26
N TYR A 144 18.05 0.82 -10.06
CA TYR A 144 19.32 0.55 -9.39
C TYR A 144 20.44 0.16 -10.37
N CYS A 145 20.24 0.40 -11.68
CA CYS A 145 21.24 0.13 -12.74
C CYS A 145 21.72 -1.31 -12.78
N MET A 146 20.81 -2.29 -12.52
CA MET A 146 21.10 -3.71 -12.58
C MET A 146 20.19 -4.43 -13.58
N GLU A 147 20.62 -5.60 -14.03
CA GLU A 147 19.79 -6.47 -14.86
C GLU A 147 18.74 -7.20 -14.02
N PHE A 148 17.66 -7.61 -14.67
CA PHE A 148 16.52 -8.27 -13.99
C PHE A 148 16.93 -9.55 -13.24
N HIS A 149 17.80 -10.37 -13.85
CA HIS A 149 18.29 -11.60 -13.22
C HIS A 149 19.17 -11.32 -12.00
N GLU A 150 20.00 -10.25 -12.03
CA GLU A 150 20.82 -9.85 -10.88
C GLU A 150 19.95 -9.50 -9.66
N LEU A 151 18.82 -8.81 -9.89
CA LEU A 151 17.87 -8.52 -8.80
C LEU A 151 17.26 -9.82 -8.22
N LEU A 152 16.97 -10.81 -9.05
CA LEU A 152 16.41 -12.09 -8.60
C LEU A 152 17.41 -12.96 -7.84
N ASP A 153 18.71 -12.84 -8.13
CA ASP A 153 19.78 -13.58 -7.45
C ASP A 153 20.07 -13.03 -6.04
N ILE A 154 19.64 -11.80 -5.74
CA ILE A 154 19.76 -11.24 -4.39
C ILE A 154 18.89 -12.02 -3.41
N SER A 155 19.39 -12.31 -2.21
CA SER A 155 18.65 -13.03 -1.17
C SER A 155 17.37 -12.29 -0.78
N GLN A 156 16.29 -13.02 -0.43
CA GLN A 156 14.98 -12.47 -0.19
C GLN A 156 14.98 -11.33 0.86
N GLY A 157 15.75 -11.44 1.93
CA GLY A 157 15.84 -10.42 2.96
C GLY A 157 16.54 -9.13 2.51
N GLU A 158 17.55 -9.27 1.65
CA GLU A 158 18.35 -8.16 1.13
C GLU A 158 17.64 -7.42 -0.01
N ARG A 159 16.77 -8.10 -0.78
CA ARG A 159 15.96 -7.47 -1.84
C ARG A 159 15.11 -6.31 -1.35
N ARG A 160 14.76 -6.27 -0.07
CA ARG A 160 13.98 -5.17 0.52
C ARG A 160 14.67 -3.81 0.44
N GLN A 161 15.96 -3.76 0.16
CA GLN A 161 16.70 -2.51 -0.14
C GLN A 161 16.37 -1.95 -1.54
N TYR A 162 15.87 -2.79 -2.44
CA TYR A 162 15.60 -2.48 -3.85
C TYR A 162 14.11 -2.31 -4.14
N HIS A 163 13.26 -3.12 -3.55
CA HIS A 163 11.80 -3.02 -3.66
C HIS A 163 11.10 -3.55 -2.40
N ASP A 164 9.92 -3.07 -2.14
CA ASP A 164 9.05 -3.61 -1.09
C ASP A 164 8.33 -4.87 -1.57
N ASP A 165 7.62 -5.54 -0.66
CA ASP A 165 6.82 -6.72 -0.97
C ASP A 165 5.70 -6.36 -1.96
N ILE A 166 5.63 -7.10 -3.07
CA ILE A 166 4.63 -6.90 -4.12
C ILE A 166 3.66 -8.07 -4.12
N SER A 167 2.43 -7.81 -3.73
CA SER A 167 1.33 -8.78 -3.80
C SER A 167 0.22 -8.21 -4.67
N ILE A 168 -0.25 -8.98 -5.67
CA ILE A 168 -1.26 -8.53 -6.62
C ILE A 168 -2.33 -9.60 -6.78
N VAL A 169 -3.59 -9.17 -6.69
CA VAL A 169 -4.77 -9.98 -7.04
C VAL A 169 -5.57 -9.21 -8.07
N ILE A 170 -5.85 -9.83 -9.21
CA ILE A 170 -6.72 -9.25 -10.24
C ILE A 170 -7.97 -10.09 -10.35
N ILE A 171 -9.12 -9.46 -10.12
CA ILE A 171 -10.43 -10.10 -10.18
C ILE A 171 -11.10 -9.71 -11.49
N SER A 172 -11.43 -10.70 -12.34
CA SER A 172 -12.26 -10.47 -13.51
C SER A 172 -13.71 -10.22 -13.12
N LEU A 173 -14.28 -9.12 -13.55
CA LEU A 173 -15.70 -8.81 -13.40
C LEU A 173 -16.53 -9.27 -14.61
N GLU A 174 -15.87 -9.74 -15.66
CA GLU A 174 -16.47 -10.33 -16.86
C GLU A 174 -16.50 -11.87 -16.84
N GLY A 175 -16.10 -12.50 -15.72
CA GLY A 175 -16.05 -13.96 -15.58
C GLY A 175 -14.91 -14.65 -16.34
N LYS A 176 -13.87 -13.93 -16.73
CA LYS A 176 -12.66 -14.51 -17.35
C LYS A 176 -11.88 -15.33 -16.33
N ILE A 177 -11.35 -16.46 -16.77
CA ILE A 177 -10.45 -17.30 -15.97
C ILE A 177 -9.06 -17.22 -16.58
N TRP A 178 -8.10 -16.74 -15.78
CA TRP A 178 -6.69 -16.70 -16.16
C TRP A 178 -5.93 -17.87 -15.56
N ARG A 179 -4.96 -18.38 -16.28
CA ARG A 179 -4.11 -19.50 -15.87
C ARG A 179 -2.66 -19.03 -15.72
N SER A 180 -2.01 -19.53 -14.69
CA SER A 180 -0.57 -19.36 -14.45
C SER A 180 0.22 -20.15 -15.47
#